data_eef713c5a35bbe7065d23ff0c8a6bcd5
#
_entry.id   eef713c5a35bbe7065d23ff0c8a6bcd5
#
_cell.length_a   1.000
_cell.length_b   1.000
_cell.length_c   1.000
_cell.angle_alpha   90.00
_cell.angle_beta   90.00
_cell.angle_gamma   90.00
#
_symmetry.space_group_name_H-M   'P 1'
#
loop_
_entity.id
_entity.type
_entity.pdbx_description
1 polymer ?
#
loop_
_entity_poly.entity_id
_entity_poly.type
_entity_poly.pdbx_seq_one_letter_code
_entity_poly.pdbx_strand_id
1 'polypeptide(L)'
;IKYYNDELNEKYLRKVRGKDIAFIPQSVDFLDPLMKVGKQVVGINGNKERQKEVFKKYNLDDKVAEMYPFQLSGGMARRVLIATAVMNEAKLIIADEPTPGLNLELAMETLNNFREIADSGCGVLLITHDVDLALNVAYRIAVFYSGTIVEIAQVEDFIKGKDALRHPYSKAFIYALPQNKFKELPGYQPYAGNLPKGCLFRDRCSLKT
;
A
#
# COMPACT_ATOMS: atom_id res chain seq x y z
N ILE A 1 -5.77 -13.92 -12.80
CA ILE A 1 -5.07 -13.75 -11.51
C ILE A 1 -5.24 -15.06 -10.75
N LYS A 2 -4.17 -15.57 -10.16
CA LYS A 2 -4.16 -16.80 -9.37
C LYS A 2 -3.76 -16.50 -7.93
N TYR A 3 -4.37 -17.21 -6.98
CA TYR A 3 -3.99 -17.21 -5.58
C TYR A 3 -3.67 -18.66 -5.21
N TYR A 4 -2.43 -18.91 -4.78
CA TYR A 4 -1.82 -20.26 -4.85
C TYR A 4 -1.92 -20.78 -6.29
N ASN A 5 -2.58 -21.91 -6.54
CA ASN A 5 -2.77 -22.48 -7.87
C ASN A 5 -4.18 -22.32 -8.41
N ASP A 6 -5.08 -21.68 -7.66
CA ASP A 6 -6.48 -21.54 -8.02
C ASP A 6 -6.74 -20.24 -8.79
N GLU A 7 -7.59 -20.30 -9.80
CA GLU A 7 -8.10 -19.11 -10.47
C GLU A 7 -9.05 -18.35 -9.56
N LEU A 8 -8.82 -17.02 -9.41
CA LEU A 8 -9.65 -16.14 -8.63
C LEU A 8 -10.97 -15.86 -9.37
N ASN A 9 -11.96 -16.71 -9.15
CA ASN A 9 -13.35 -16.45 -9.53
C ASN A 9 -14.12 -15.77 -8.38
N GLU A 10 -15.28 -15.19 -8.66
CA GLU A 10 -16.09 -14.49 -7.66
C GLU A 10 -16.41 -15.32 -6.41
N LYS A 11 -16.71 -16.60 -6.57
CA LYS A 11 -17.01 -17.50 -5.45
C LYS A 11 -15.77 -17.72 -4.54
N TYR A 12 -14.59 -17.81 -5.14
CA TYR A 12 -13.34 -17.95 -4.41
C TYR A 12 -12.92 -16.63 -3.75
N LEU A 13 -13.07 -15.51 -4.46
CA LEU A 13 -12.78 -14.16 -3.93
C LEU A 13 -13.58 -13.87 -2.65
N ARG A 14 -14.86 -14.25 -2.59
CA ARG A 14 -15.68 -14.09 -1.38
C ARG A 14 -15.18 -14.90 -0.18
N LYS A 15 -14.46 -16.00 -0.40
CA LYS A 15 -13.89 -16.82 0.68
C LYS A 15 -12.61 -16.24 1.25
N VAL A 16 -11.80 -15.58 0.42
CA VAL A 16 -10.48 -15.07 0.81
C VAL A 16 -10.50 -13.61 1.26
N ARG A 17 -11.44 -12.79 0.75
CA ARG A 17 -11.59 -11.39 1.14
C ARG A 17 -11.93 -11.26 2.62
N GLY A 18 -11.20 -10.40 3.33
CA GLY A 18 -11.38 -10.15 4.77
C GLY A 18 -10.95 -11.31 5.67
N LYS A 19 -10.42 -12.41 5.11
CA LYS A 19 -9.89 -13.56 5.84
C LYS A 19 -8.43 -13.79 5.51
N ASP A 20 -8.15 -14.29 4.29
CA ASP A 20 -6.77 -14.53 3.83
C ASP A 20 -6.15 -13.27 3.21
N ILE A 21 -6.97 -12.40 2.64
CA ILE A 21 -6.55 -11.14 2.02
C ILE A 21 -7.29 -9.99 2.68
N ALA A 22 -6.56 -9.09 3.31
CA ALA A 22 -7.08 -7.83 3.84
C ALA A 22 -6.69 -6.67 2.91
N PHE A 23 -7.57 -5.68 2.80
CA PHE A 23 -7.37 -4.50 1.98
C PHE A 23 -7.54 -3.23 2.80
N ILE A 24 -6.58 -2.33 2.71
CA ILE A 24 -6.62 -1.00 3.29
C ILE A 24 -6.79 -0.02 2.12
N PRO A 25 -7.99 0.52 1.90
CA PRO A 25 -8.27 1.41 0.78
C PRO A 25 -7.71 2.81 0.99
N GLN A 26 -7.51 3.53 -0.12
CA GLN A 26 -7.08 4.93 -0.12
C GLN A 26 -8.11 5.86 0.53
N SER A 27 -9.41 5.67 0.28
CA SER A 27 -10.45 6.51 0.88
C SER A 27 -10.96 5.96 2.21
N VAL A 28 -11.20 6.86 3.16
CA VAL A 28 -11.87 6.56 4.42
C VAL A 28 -13.37 6.34 4.26
N ASP A 29 -13.95 6.67 3.09
CA ASP A 29 -15.36 6.48 2.77
C ASP A 29 -15.78 5.00 2.66
N PHE A 30 -14.81 4.09 2.72
CA PHE A 30 -15.08 2.66 2.83
C PHE A 30 -15.63 2.23 4.19
N LEU A 31 -15.55 3.09 5.20
CA LEU A 31 -16.22 2.85 6.47
C LEU A 31 -17.72 3.09 6.32
N ASP A 32 -18.54 2.14 6.79
CA ASP A 32 -20.00 2.27 6.77
C ASP A 32 -20.43 3.40 7.73
N PRO A 33 -21.00 4.51 7.20
CA PRO A 33 -21.35 5.67 8.02
C PRO A 33 -22.46 5.40 9.05
N LEU A 34 -23.25 4.35 8.86
CA LEU A 34 -24.37 3.97 9.72
C LEU A 34 -24.02 2.92 10.77
N MET A 35 -22.79 2.41 10.74
CA MET A 35 -22.33 1.39 11.68
C MET A 35 -21.25 1.95 12.60
N LYS A 36 -21.34 1.66 13.90
CA LYS A 36 -20.31 2.03 14.88
C LYS A 36 -18.96 1.41 14.52
N VAL A 37 -17.90 2.18 14.71
CA VAL A 37 -16.52 1.81 14.38
C VAL A 37 -16.12 0.47 14.99
N GLY A 38 -16.42 0.26 16.26
CA GLY A 38 -16.07 -0.98 16.95
C GLY A 38 -16.67 -2.23 16.29
N LYS A 39 -17.91 -2.14 15.81
CA LYS A 39 -18.55 -3.25 15.08
C LYS A 39 -17.86 -3.53 13.74
N GLN A 40 -17.43 -2.49 13.03
CA GLN A 40 -16.73 -2.62 11.75
C GLN A 40 -15.34 -3.25 11.94
N VAL A 41 -14.61 -2.83 12.97
CA VAL A 41 -13.26 -3.36 13.27
C VAL A 41 -13.33 -4.81 13.71
N VAL A 42 -14.27 -5.16 14.61
CA VAL A 42 -14.44 -6.56 15.05
C VAL A 42 -14.86 -7.45 13.87
N GLY A 43 -15.68 -6.94 12.96
CA GLY A 43 -16.18 -7.71 11.82
C GLY A 43 -16.95 -8.96 12.27
N ILE A 44 -16.99 -9.97 11.38
CA ILE A 44 -17.77 -11.18 11.62
C ILE A 44 -17.03 -12.18 12.55
N ASN A 45 -15.71 -12.22 12.46
CA ASN A 45 -14.87 -13.26 13.09
C ASN A 45 -13.96 -12.76 14.23
N GLY A 46 -13.97 -11.45 14.48
CA GLY A 46 -13.11 -10.85 15.51
C GLY A 46 -13.72 -10.91 16.91
N ASN A 47 -12.93 -10.57 17.91
CA ASN A 47 -13.37 -10.45 19.29
C ASN A 47 -13.03 -9.07 19.87
N LYS A 48 -13.67 -8.70 20.99
CA LYS A 48 -13.49 -7.38 21.61
C LYS A 48 -12.14 -7.22 22.32
N GLU A 49 -11.57 -8.29 22.83
CA GLU A 49 -10.26 -8.28 23.47
C GLU A 49 -9.19 -7.93 22.44
N ARG A 50 -9.20 -8.61 21.30
CA ARG A 50 -8.30 -8.31 20.18
C ARG A 50 -8.50 -6.90 19.64
N GLN A 51 -9.74 -6.39 19.57
CA GLN A 51 -10.02 -5.01 19.20
C GLN A 51 -9.30 -4.00 20.10
N LYS A 52 -9.35 -4.20 21.42
CA LYS A 52 -8.66 -3.30 22.38
C LYS A 52 -7.15 -3.32 22.17
N GLU A 53 -6.55 -4.49 21.98
CA GLU A 53 -5.11 -4.61 21.66
C GLU A 53 -4.75 -3.83 20.38
N VAL A 54 -5.53 -4.03 19.32
CA VAL A 54 -5.33 -3.35 18.04
C VAL A 54 -5.55 -1.84 18.20
N PHE A 55 -6.57 -1.40 18.91
CA PHE A 55 -6.80 0.03 19.18
C PHE A 55 -5.63 0.65 19.93
N LYS A 56 -5.13 -0.01 20.96
CA LYS A 56 -3.93 0.43 21.68
C LYS A 56 -2.71 0.53 20.77
N LYS A 57 -2.48 -0.50 19.94
CA LYS A 57 -1.35 -0.53 18.99
C LYS A 57 -1.39 0.65 18.00
N TYR A 58 -2.57 1.07 17.58
CA TYR A 58 -2.74 2.18 16.61
C TYR A 58 -3.17 3.51 17.27
N ASN A 59 -2.89 3.69 18.55
CA ASN A 59 -3.19 4.93 19.29
C ASN A 59 -4.65 5.40 19.12
N LEU A 60 -5.60 4.46 19.17
CA LEU A 60 -7.03 4.70 19.20
C LEU A 60 -7.57 4.50 20.62
N ASP A 61 -8.28 5.51 21.14
CA ASP A 61 -8.94 5.43 22.44
C ASP A 61 -10.12 4.43 22.37
N ASP A 62 -10.37 3.67 23.45
CA ASP A 62 -11.45 2.69 23.51
C ASP A 62 -12.83 3.28 23.19
N LYS A 63 -13.06 4.57 23.50
CA LYS A 63 -14.31 5.27 23.16
C LYS A 63 -14.57 5.36 21.66
N VAL A 64 -13.52 5.25 20.82
CA VAL A 64 -13.65 5.28 19.35
C VAL A 64 -14.53 4.11 18.88
N ALA A 65 -14.55 2.99 19.59
CA ALA A 65 -15.42 1.85 19.26
C ALA A 65 -16.92 2.22 19.24
N GLU A 66 -17.33 3.19 20.05
CA GLU A 66 -18.72 3.64 20.17
C GLU A 66 -19.06 4.78 19.20
N MET A 67 -18.08 5.36 18.52
CA MET A 67 -18.26 6.44 17.56
C MET A 67 -18.71 5.93 16.19
N TYR A 68 -19.29 6.81 15.41
CA TYR A 68 -19.56 6.61 13.98
C TYR A 68 -18.44 7.23 13.12
N PRO A 69 -18.22 6.77 11.89
CA PRO A 69 -17.16 7.27 11.01
C PRO A 69 -17.13 8.80 10.85
N PHE A 70 -18.29 9.44 10.73
CA PHE A 70 -18.40 10.90 10.59
C PHE A 70 -17.96 11.70 11.84
N GLN A 71 -17.78 11.05 12.98
CA GLN A 71 -17.29 11.66 14.20
C GLN A 71 -15.76 11.58 14.34
N LEU A 72 -15.09 10.89 13.40
CA LEU A 72 -13.65 10.70 13.42
C LEU A 72 -12.92 11.85 12.70
N SER A 73 -11.74 12.20 13.19
CA SER A 73 -10.79 12.96 12.34
C SER A 73 -10.26 12.08 11.21
N GLY A 74 -9.73 12.68 10.14
CA GLY A 74 -9.16 11.93 9.01
C GLY A 74 -8.08 10.93 9.43
N GLY A 75 -7.19 11.33 10.35
CA GLY A 75 -6.16 10.44 10.89
C GLY A 75 -6.74 9.31 11.76
N MET A 76 -7.81 9.55 12.53
CA MET A 76 -8.50 8.49 13.27
C MET A 76 -9.18 7.51 12.31
N ALA A 77 -9.88 8.00 11.29
CA ALA A 77 -10.55 7.16 10.30
C ALA A 77 -9.53 6.27 9.54
N ARG A 78 -8.37 6.82 9.20
CA ARG A 78 -7.27 6.07 8.58
C ARG A 78 -6.78 4.94 9.48
N ARG A 79 -6.52 5.22 10.76
CA ARG A 79 -6.09 4.21 11.75
C ARG A 79 -7.15 3.15 11.98
N VAL A 80 -8.42 3.52 11.94
CA VAL A 80 -9.54 2.56 12.00
C VAL A 80 -9.53 1.61 10.79
N LEU A 81 -9.30 2.12 9.57
CA LEU A 81 -9.18 1.26 8.38
C LEU A 81 -8.01 0.27 8.52
N ILE A 82 -6.87 0.73 9.01
CA ILE A 82 -5.72 -0.13 9.28
C ILE A 82 -6.08 -1.18 10.34
N ALA A 83 -6.70 -0.75 11.45
CA ALA A 83 -7.17 -1.63 12.50
C ALA A 83 -8.09 -2.73 11.97
N THR A 84 -9.02 -2.38 11.08
CA THR A 84 -9.93 -3.34 10.43
C THR A 84 -9.18 -4.40 9.61
N ALA A 85 -8.13 -4.01 8.91
CA ALA A 85 -7.35 -4.92 8.08
C ALA A 85 -6.47 -5.89 8.89
N VAL A 86 -5.89 -5.42 10.00
CA VAL A 86 -5.00 -6.23 10.84
C VAL A 86 -5.73 -7.03 11.91
N MET A 87 -7.03 -6.81 12.07
CA MET A 87 -7.87 -7.50 13.05
C MET A 87 -7.92 -9.00 12.82
N ASN A 88 -8.04 -9.40 11.57
CA ASN A 88 -8.00 -10.80 11.13
C ASN A 88 -6.58 -11.10 10.64
N GLU A 89 -5.94 -12.10 11.17
CA GLU A 89 -4.57 -12.53 10.80
C GLU A 89 -4.47 -12.94 9.32
N ALA A 90 -4.59 -11.96 8.44
CA ALA A 90 -4.55 -12.16 7.00
C ALA A 90 -3.17 -12.65 6.56
N LYS A 91 -3.14 -13.48 5.52
CA LYS A 91 -1.89 -13.95 4.89
C LYS A 91 -1.29 -12.91 3.94
N LEU A 92 -2.12 -12.00 3.45
CA LEU A 92 -1.74 -10.90 2.57
C LEU A 92 -2.51 -9.63 2.97
N ILE A 93 -1.79 -8.55 3.20
CA ILE A 93 -2.34 -7.21 3.35
C ILE A 93 -1.98 -6.41 2.09
N ILE A 94 -2.98 -5.82 1.46
CA ILE A 94 -2.80 -4.85 0.37
C ILE A 94 -3.17 -3.49 0.94
N ALA A 95 -2.20 -2.57 1.01
CA ALA A 95 -2.38 -1.23 1.52
C ALA A 95 -2.19 -0.21 0.39
N ASP A 96 -3.28 0.46 0.04
CA ASP A 96 -3.31 1.47 -1.02
C ASP A 96 -3.28 2.87 -0.38
N GLU A 97 -2.15 3.56 -0.53
CA GLU A 97 -1.89 4.87 0.05
C GLU A 97 -2.30 4.96 1.54
N PRO A 98 -1.71 4.15 2.43
CA PRO A 98 -2.19 4.07 3.82
C PRO A 98 -1.79 5.27 4.69
N THR A 99 -0.86 6.12 4.25
CA THR A 99 -0.26 7.20 5.05
C THR A 99 -0.82 8.61 4.84
N PRO A 100 -1.50 8.99 3.74
CA PRO A 100 -2.05 10.33 3.59
C PRO A 100 -2.96 10.74 4.76
N GLY A 101 -2.78 11.98 5.24
CA GLY A 101 -3.53 12.50 6.39
C GLY A 101 -2.98 12.13 7.76
N LEU A 102 -1.88 11.37 7.82
CA LEU A 102 -1.09 11.14 9.02
C LEU A 102 0.10 12.12 9.06
N ASN A 103 0.50 12.55 10.26
CA ASN A 103 1.77 13.23 10.40
C ASN A 103 2.94 12.25 10.16
N LEU A 104 4.15 12.76 9.95
CA LEU A 104 5.31 11.94 9.58
C LEU A 104 5.61 10.83 10.61
N GLU A 105 5.55 11.15 11.91
CA GLU A 105 5.80 10.21 12.99
C GLU A 105 4.81 9.03 12.95
N LEU A 106 3.53 9.33 12.84
CA LEU A 106 2.48 8.31 12.77
C LEU A 106 2.50 7.53 11.45
N ALA A 107 2.89 8.15 10.33
CA ALA A 107 3.10 7.47 9.06
C ALA A 107 4.23 6.45 9.18
N MET A 108 5.38 6.85 9.75
CA MET A 108 6.52 5.94 9.99
C MET A 108 6.15 4.81 10.95
N GLU A 109 5.46 5.09 12.05
CA GLU A 109 4.98 4.08 12.98
C GLU A 109 4.07 3.06 12.27
N THR A 110 3.13 3.54 11.45
CA THR A 110 2.23 2.69 10.67
C THR A 110 2.99 1.78 9.72
N LEU A 111 3.96 2.32 9.00
CA LEU A 111 4.76 1.54 8.05
C LEU A 111 5.68 0.54 8.75
N ASN A 112 6.26 0.90 9.90
CA ASN A 112 7.02 -0.03 10.74
C ASN A 112 6.15 -1.19 11.25
N ASN A 113 4.88 -0.91 11.61
CA ASN A 113 3.93 -1.97 11.95
C ASN A 113 3.68 -2.92 10.77
N PHE A 114 3.61 -2.42 9.53
CA PHE A 114 3.52 -3.29 8.34
C PHE A 114 4.79 -4.11 8.13
N ARG A 115 5.95 -3.54 8.42
CA ARG A 115 7.23 -4.26 8.39
C ARG A 115 7.23 -5.42 9.40
N GLU A 116 6.84 -5.15 10.66
CA GLU A 116 6.71 -6.20 11.69
C GLU A 116 5.74 -7.31 11.27
N ILE A 117 4.61 -6.96 10.67
CA ILE A 117 3.64 -7.91 10.14
C ILE A 117 4.27 -8.76 9.02
N ALA A 118 5.05 -8.14 8.13
CA ALA A 118 5.76 -8.86 7.07
C ALA A 118 6.84 -9.80 7.65
N ASP A 119 7.58 -9.36 8.66
CA ASP A 119 8.60 -10.15 9.36
C ASP A 119 7.99 -11.36 10.09
N SER A 120 6.73 -11.26 10.51
CA SER A 120 5.98 -12.39 11.09
C SER A 120 5.44 -13.40 10.08
N GLY A 121 5.70 -13.19 8.78
CA GLY A 121 5.36 -14.12 7.69
C GLY A 121 4.10 -13.76 6.90
N CYS A 122 3.46 -12.62 7.17
CA CYS A 122 2.36 -12.10 6.34
C CYS A 122 2.92 -11.40 5.09
N GLY A 123 2.34 -11.64 3.93
CA GLY A 123 2.65 -10.84 2.73
C GLY A 123 2.12 -9.42 2.89
N VAL A 124 2.92 -8.39 2.61
CA VAL A 124 2.46 -7.00 2.58
C VAL A 124 2.78 -6.38 1.22
N LEU A 125 1.74 -5.92 0.53
CA LEU A 125 1.84 -5.14 -0.69
C LEU A 125 1.44 -3.69 -0.38
N LEU A 126 2.44 -2.81 -0.30
CA LEU A 126 2.26 -1.38 -0.12
C LEU A 126 2.24 -0.69 -1.49
N ILE A 127 1.19 0.06 -1.79
CA ILE A 127 1.10 0.93 -2.95
C ILE A 127 1.24 2.36 -2.43
N THR A 128 2.23 3.09 -2.90
CA THR A 128 2.45 4.48 -2.49
C THR A 128 3.24 5.25 -3.55
N HIS A 129 3.04 6.56 -3.58
CA HIS A 129 3.86 7.50 -4.34
C HIS A 129 4.97 8.13 -3.48
N ASP A 130 4.98 7.88 -2.17
CA ASP A 130 6.02 8.35 -1.26
C ASP A 130 7.20 7.39 -1.26
N VAL A 131 8.19 7.72 -2.08
CA VAL A 131 9.37 6.89 -2.29
C VAL A 131 10.24 6.83 -1.04
N ASP A 132 10.34 7.94 -0.30
CA ASP A 132 11.18 8.01 0.90
C ASP A 132 10.64 7.08 1.98
N LEU A 133 9.33 7.08 2.19
CA LEU A 133 8.69 6.14 3.09
C LEU A 133 8.87 4.69 2.63
N ALA A 134 8.71 4.42 1.33
CA ALA A 134 8.90 3.08 0.78
C ALA A 134 10.33 2.57 0.96
N LEU A 135 11.35 3.42 0.73
CA LEU A 135 12.77 3.07 0.91
C LEU A 135 13.12 2.68 2.35
N ASN A 136 12.39 3.22 3.33
CA ASN A 136 12.64 2.92 4.74
C ASN A 136 12.05 1.58 5.20
N VAL A 137 10.99 1.08 4.56
CA VAL A 137 10.23 -0.08 5.08
C VAL A 137 10.16 -1.27 4.13
N ALA A 138 10.34 -1.06 2.82
CA ALA A 138 10.20 -2.14 1.85
C ALA A 138 11.44 -3.05 1.80
N TYR A 139 11.23 -4.32 1.47
CA TYR A 139 12.29 -5.25 1.06
C TYR A 139 12.61 -5.11 -0.42
N ARG A 140 11.54 -5.00 -1.22
CA ARG A 140 11.61 -4.88 -2.67
C ARG A 140 10.66 -3.78 -3.13
N ILE A 141 11.05 -3.11 -4.19
CA ILE A 141 10.25 -2.06 -4.81
C ILE A 141 9.93 -2.48 -6.24
N ALA A 142 8.64 -2.45 -6.59
CA ALA A 142 8.15 -2.63 -7.93
C ALA A 142 7.84 -1.25 -8.54
N VAL A 143 8.57 -0.87 -9.58
CA VAL A 143 8.36 0.40 -10.28
C VAL A 143 7.24 0.24 -11.30
N PHE A 144 6.18 1.02 -11.10
CA PHE A 144 4.99 1.00 -11.93
C PHE A 144 5.01 2.13 -12.96
N TYR A 145 4.77 1.80 -14.22
CA TYR A 145 4.71 2.78 -15.31
C TYR A 145 3.62 2.41 -16.31
N SER A 146 2.72 3.35 -16.56
CA SER A 146 1.68 3.24 -17.59
C SER A 146 0.90 1.91 -17.58
N GLY A 147 0.51 1.45 -16.40
CA GLY A 147 -0.31 0.23 -16.23
C GLY A 147 0.50 -1.07 -16.14
N THR A 148 1.83 -1.02 -16.09
CA THR A 148 2.68 -2.21 -15.96
C THR A 148 3.83 -2.01 -14.98
N ILE A 149 4.33 -3.12 -14.44
CA ILE A 149 5.58 -3.12 -13.66
C ILE A 149 6.74 -3.22 -14.63
N VAL A 150 7.63 -2.22 -14.62
CA VAL A 150 8.80 -2.17 -15.50
C VAL A 150 10.06 -2.74 -14.87
N GLU A 151 10.14 -2.72 -13.54
CA GLU A 151 11.25 -3.30 -12.79
C GLU A 151 10.81 -3.70 -11.39
N ILE A 152 11.39 -4.78 -10.86
CA ILE A 152 11.34 -5.15 -9.46
C ILE A 152 12.79 -5.32 -9.00
N ALA A 153 13.20 -4.56 -7.98
CA ALA A 153 14.54 -4.61 -7.43
C ALA A 153 14.51 -4.61 -5.89
N GLN A 154 15.62 -4.99 -5.27
CA GLN A 154 15.79 -4.89 -3.83
C GLN A 154 15.88 -3.40 -3.44
N VAL A 155 15.46 -3.07 -2.22
CA VAL A 155 15.53 -1.67 -1.74
C VAL A 155 16.96 -1.16 -1.75
N GLU A 156 17.94 -2.01 -1.47
CA GLU A 156 19.36 -1.68 -1.50
C GLU A 156 19.83 -1.21 -2.88
N ASP A 157 19.25 -1.71 -3.96
CA ASP A 157 19.59 -1.29 -5.32
C ASP A 157 19.08 0.13 -5.60
N PHE A 158 17.94 0.51 -5.03
CA PHE A 158 17.45 1.88 -5.09
C PHE A 158 18.30 2.84 -4.27
N ILE A 159 18.77 2.42 -3.10
CA ILE A 159 19.67 3.20 -2.23
C ILE A 159 21.04 3.40 -2.89
N LYS A 160 21.60 2.37 -3.55
CA LYS A 160 22.84 2.48 -4.33
C LYS A 160 22.71 3.39 -5.55
N GLY A 161 21.47 3.66 -5.96
CA GLY A 161 21.16 4.59 -7.03
C GLY A 161 21.13 3.96 -8.43
N LYS A 162 21.20 4.83 -9.45
CA LYS A 162 20.92 4.48 -10.85
C LYS A 162 21.73 3.31 -11.42
N ASP A 163 22.96 3.13 -10.95
CA ASP A 163 23.86 2.14 -11.55
C ASP A 163 23.52 0.71 -11.16
N ALA A 164 22.82 0.54 -10.03
CA ALA A 164 22.29 -0.74 -9.59
C ALA A 164 20.94 -1.11 -10.24
N LEU A 165 20.16 -0.11 -10.66
CA LEU A 165 18.89 -0.32 -11.35
C LEU A 165 19.13 -0.67 -12.83
N ARG A 166 18.20 -1.41 -13.44
CA ARG A 166 18.32 -1.90 -14.82
C ARG A 166 17.50 -1.10 -15.81
N HIS A 167 16.21 -0.88 -15.49
CA HIS A 167 15.29 -0.24 -16.43
C HIS A 167 15.55 1.27 -16.53
N PRO A 168 15.64 1.86 -17.75
CA PRO A 168 15.89 3.29 -17.94
C PRO A 168 14.90 4.21 -17.23
N TYR A 169 13.63 3.81 -17.15
CA TYR A 169 12.64 4.58 -16.38
C TYR A 169 12.96 4.60 -14.88
N SER A 170 13.30 3.46 -14.28
CA SER A 170 13.65 3.40 -12.85
C SER A 170 14.85 4.28 -12.52
N LYS A 171 15.86 4.29 -13.39
CA LYS A 171 17.04 5.18 -13.28
C LYS A 171 16.63 6.65 -13.35
N ALA A 172 15.79 7.01 -14.31
CA ALA A 172 15.32 8.37 -14.51
C ALA A 172 14.40 8.81 -13.36
N PHE A 173 13.54 7.91 -12.88
CA PHE A 173 12.64 8.13 -11.75
C PHE A 173 13.42 8.52 -10.48
N ILE A 174 14.46 7.75 -10.12
CA ILE A 174 15.31 8.08 -8.96
C ILE A 174 15.98 9.45 -9.14
N TYR A 175 16.41 9.80 -10.34
CA TYR A 175 17.02 11.13 -10.59
C TYR A 175 16.02 12.29 -10.49
N ALA A 176 14.76 12.03 -10.75
CA ALA A 176 13.71 13.02 -10.66
C ALA A 176 13.28 13.34 -9.21
N LEU A 177 13.69 12.51 -8.24
CA LEU A 177 13.38 12.75 -6.84
C LEU A 177 14.06 14.04 -6.32
N PRO A 178 13.37 14.83 -5.46
CA PRO A 178 13.90 16.10 -4.93
C PRO A 178 15.27 15.98 -4.26
N GLN A 179 15.51 14.89 -3.50
CA GLN A 179 16.75 14.62 -2.79
C GLN A 179 17.91 14.24 -3.73
N ASN A 180 17.63 13.93 -4.99
CA ASN A 180 18.63 13.62 -6.00
C ASN A 180 18.86 14.85 -6.91
N LYS A 181 19.00 14.68 -8.20
CA LYS A 181 19.30 15.78 -9.12
C LYS A 181 18.08 16.61 -9.54
N PHE A 182 16.88 16.23 -9.13
CA PHE A 182 15.62 16.82 -9.56
C PHE A 182 15.56 17.01 -11.08
N LYS A 183 16.05 15.99 -11.80
CA LYS A 183 16.16 16.06 -13.26
C LYS A 183 14.85 15.63 -13.90
N GLU A 184 14.29 16.52 -14.70
CA GLU A 184 13.07 16.25 -15.46
C GLU A 184 13.27 15.05 -16.42
N LEU A 185 12.23 14.21 -16.48
CA LEU A 185 12.12 13.14 -17.46
C LEU A 185 11.29 13.64 -18.65
N PRO A 186 11.91 13.88 -19.83
CA PRO A 186 11.22 14.47 -20.97
C PRO A 186 10.12 13.57 -21.54
N GLY A 187 9.16 14.21 -22.23
CA GLY A 187 8.05 13.55 -22.90
C GLY A 187 6.91 13.13 -21.97
N TYR A 188 5.89 12.48 -22.54
CA TYR A 188 4.65 12.14 -21.83
C TYR A 188 4.49 10.63 -21.71
N GLN A 189 3.71 10.19 -20.73
CA GLN A 189 3.27 8.80 -20.66
C GLN A 189 2.37 8.48 -21.85
N PRO A 190 2.42 7.25 -22.39
CA PRO A 190 1.50 6.85 -23.43
C PRO A 190 0.06 6.88 -22.91
N TYR A 191 -0.84 7.27 -23.81
CA TYR A 191 -2.27 7.27 -23.49
C TYR A 191 -2.79 5.83 -23.37
N ALA A 192 -3.52 5.56 -22.27
CA ALA A 192 -4.00 4.20 -21.96
C ALA A 192 -4.88 3.58 -23.07
N GLY A 193 -5.59 4.42 -23.86
CA GLY A 193 -6.41 3.98 -24.99
C GLY A 193 -5.62 3.67 -26.26
N ASN A 194 -4.30 3.98 -26.32
CA ASN A 194 -3.44 3.73 -27.46
C ASN A 194 -2.01 3.43 -27.00
N LEU A 195 -1.82 2.27 -26.38
CA LEU A 195 -0.52 1.85 -25.89
C LEU A 195 0.41 1.39 -27.04
N PRO A 196 1.68 1.78 -27.03
CA PRO A 196 2.65 1.31 -28.02
C PRO A 196 2.89 -0.21 -27.87
N LYS A 197 3.22 -0.86 -28.97
CA LYS A 197 3.66 -2.26 -28.94
C LYS A 197 5.05 -2.36 -28.32
N GLY A 198 5.23 -3.36 -27.44
CA GLY A 198 6.49 -3.59 -26.74
C GLY A 198 6.63 -2.79 -25.46
N CYS A 199 7.81 -2.24 -25.19
CA CYS A 199 8.06 -1.49 -23.98
C CYS A 199 7.28 -0.16 -23.97
N LEU A 200 6.45 0.06 -22.93
CA LEU A 200 5.62 1.27 -22.82
C LEU A 200 6.46 2.54 -22.59
N PHE A 201 7.70 2.42 -22.15
CA PHE A 201 8.64 3.53 -21.99
C PHE A 201 9.41 3.87 -23.27
N ARG A 202 9.21 3.13 -24.36
CA ARG A 202 9.99 3.22 -25.61
C ARG A 202 10.17 4.66 -26.12
N ASP A 203 9.10 5.44 -26.18
CA ASP A 203 9.15 6.78 -26.80
C ASP A 203 9.93 7.81 -25.99
N ARG A 204 10.17 7.52 -24.71
CA ARG A 204 10.95 8.32 -23.77
C ARG A 204 12.31 7.70 -23.45
N CYS A 205 12.59 6.54 -24.03
CA CYS A 205 13.81 5.77 -23.73
C CYS A 205 14.98 6.26 -24.59
N SER A 206 16.08 6.64 -23.95
CA SER A 206 17.32 6.99 -24.64
C SER A 206 18.05 5.79 -25.26
N LEU A 207 17.66 4.57 -24.87
CA LEU A 207 18.24 3.30 -25.38
C LEU A 207 17.35 2.63 -26.44
N LYS A 208 16.32 3.31 -26.94
CA LYS A 208 15.47 2.72 -27.98
C LYS A 208 16.26 2.44 -29.25
N THR A 209 16.08 1.27 -29.77
CA THR A 209 16.55 0.83 -31.12
C THR A 209 15.41 0.92 -32.11
#